data_2ff9b98cfef2da6bfcb53da089d603e2
#
_entry.id   2ff9b98cfef2da6bfcb53da089d603e2
#
_cell.length_a   1.000
_cell.length_b   1.000
_cell.length_c   1.000
_cell.angle_alpha   90.00
_cell.angle_beta   90.00
_cell.angle_gamma   90.00
#
_symmetry.space_group_name_H-M   'P 1'
#
loop_
_entity.id
_entity.type
_entity.pdbx_description
1 polymer ?
#
loop_
_entity_poly.entity_id
_entity_poly.type
_entity_poly.pdbx_seq_one_letter_code
_entity_poly.pdbx_strand_id
1 'polypeptide(L)'
;MDGFKNLEIKNFRGIEHLKIDDLSRVNVFLGQNSSGKSSILECLLLIMGMSNPDLPMNVNAVRARNFSNFADLGYMFPNYHLSIKPEISSEMLDDTRRLLALEMTYVFDEKSAAEQQNGQIPTSETKTFLNTLKLAFEIESQGKKNTFESSISINQAGLVSSKKMAEGYLEKNSAAFLPADLAAGNPANDLVELTKRKKKDMVVERLKHFDPRINAVEILNNVAYVGMDGIDQLLAVNMMGDGLRRYLNIVAASANPTNNIILIDEIDNGLHYSAYKKLWEAIFALAADTNKQVFVTTHSKETLYRLNEMLEEHSEYQDALRLYTIENTKLKGHQAYKLTYNGLHEACENNIELRGIVL
;
A
#
# COMPACT_ATOMS: atom_id res chain seq x y z
N MET A 1 14.60 11.80 -4.88
CA MET A 1 13.37 10.97 -4.85
C MET A 1 13.67 9.73 -4.03
N ASP A 2 12.93 9.54 -2.96
CA ASP A 2 13.00 8.31 -2.19
C ASP A 2 12.01 7.33 -2.82
N GLY A 3 12.51 6.35 -3.56
CA GLY A 3 11.67 5.43 -4.31
C GLY A 3 12.39 4.13 -4.63
N PHE A 4 11.67 3.17 -5.17
CA PHE A 4 12.13 1.85 -5.53
C PHE A 4 12.64 1.82 -6.98
N LYS A 5 13.79 1.20 -7.23
CA LYS A 5 14.26 0.84 -8.59
C LYS A 5 13.67 -0.48 -9.06
N ASN A 6 13.55 -1.43 -8.14
CA ASN A 6 13.07 -2.78 -8.38
C ASN A 6 12.36 -3.34 -7.15
N LEU A 7 11.74 -4.49 -7.28
CA LEU A 7 11.15 -5.26 -6.20
C LEU A 7 11.34 -6.75 -6.48
N GLU A 8 11.82 -7.50 -5.49
CA GLU A 8 11.84 -8.96 -5.52
C GLU A 8 11.06 -9.51 -4.33
N ILE A 9 10.16 -10.44 -4.59
CA ILE A 9 9.27 -11.06 -3.61
C ILE A 9 9.49 -12.56 -3.66
N LYS A 10 9.71 -13.19 -2.49
CA LYS A 10 9.82 -14.65 -2.33
C LYS A 10 8.90 -15.13 -1.22
N ASN A 11 8.12 -16.15 -1.51
CA ASN A 11 7.31 -16.87 -0.53
C ASN A 11 6.29 -16.01 0.22
N PHE A 12 5.77 -14.95 -0.39
CA PHE A 12 4.77 -14.09 0.25
C PHE A 12 3.36 -14.41 -0.25
N ARG A 13 2.48 -14.87 0.64
CA ARG A 13 1.13 -15.32 0.29
C ARG A 13 1.15 -16.39 -0.82
N GLY A 14 0.50 -16.11 -1.97
CA GLY A 14 0.50 -16.98 -3.14
C GLY A 14 1.68 -16.75 -4.09
N ILE A 15 2.57 -15.78 -3.82
CA ILE A 15 3.72 -15.48 -4.67
C ILE A 15 4.92 -16.30 -4.20
N GLU A 16 5.29 -17.33 -4.96
CA GLU A 16 6.50 -18.11 -4.69
C GLU A 16 7.77 -17.28 -5.01
N HIS A 17 7.82 -16.70 -6.20
CA HIS A 17 8.88 -15.79 -6.63
C HIS A 17 8.36 -14.82 -7.68
N LEU A 18 8.67 -13.55 -7.53
CA LEU A 18 8.36 -12.50 -8.50
C LEU A 18 9.45 -11.43 -8.46
N LYS A 19 9.94 -11.04 -9.62
CA LYS A 19 10.88 -9.94 -9.79
C LYS A 19 10.31 -8.88 -10.71
N ILE A 20 10.40 -7.62 -10.29
CA ILE A 20 9.94 -6.45 -11.04
C ILE A 20 11.09 -5.46 -11.10
N ASP A 21 11.62 -5.22 -12.30
CA ASP A 21 12.72 -4.30 -12.54
C ASP A 21 12.24 -3.03 -13.24
N ASP A 22 13.06 -1.97 -13.23
CA ASP A 22 12.84 -0.70 -13.94
C ASP A 22 11.56 0.03 -13.50
N LEU A 23 11.32 0.09 -12.18
CA LEU A 23 10.24 0.88 -11.60
C LEU A 23 10.46 2.37 -11.86
N SER A 24 9.41 3.07 -12.27
CA SER A 24 9.42 4.49 -12.61
C SER A 24 8.60 5.31 -11.62
N ARG A 25 8.28 6.54 -11.96
CA ARG A 25 7.50 7.45 -11.11
C ARG A 25 6.06 6.96 -10.90
N VAL A 26 5.40 6.49 -11.96
CA VAL A 26 4.05 5.92 -11.90
C VAL A 26 4.11 4.50 -12.44
N ASN A 27 3.73 3.54 -11.61
CA ASN A 27 3.77 2.12 -11.93
C ASN A 27 2.37 1.54 -11.83
N VAL A 28 1.91 0.89 -12.89
CA VAL A 28 0.57 0.32 -12.98
C VAL A 28 0.65 -1.19 -13.12
N PHE A 29 0.11 -1.92 -12.15
CA PHE A 29 0.04 -3.38 -12.14
C PHE A 29 -1.30 -3.84 -12.71
N LEU A 30 -1.23 -4.57 -13.80
CA LEU A 30 -2.36 -5.15 -14.52
C LEU A 30 -2.41 -6.66 -14.30
N GLY A 31 -3.54 -7.27 -14.53
CA GLY A 31 -3.68 -8.72 -14.47
C GLY A 31 -5.07 -9.16 -14.05
N GLN A 32 -5.33 -10.44 -14.19
CA GLN A 32 -6.59 -11.06 -13.77
C GLN A 32 -6.77 -10.98 -12.24
N ASN A 33 -7.98 -11.24 -11.76
CA ASN A 33 -8.23 -11.37 -10.33
C ASN A 33 -7.34 -12.49 -9.75
N SER A 34 -6.85 -12.29 -8.53
CA SER A 34 -5.95 -13.22 -7.84
C SER A 34 -4.56 -13.41 -8.48
N SER A 35 -4.14 -12.55 -9.42
CA SER A 35 -2.78 -12.60 -9.99
C SER A 35 -1.67 -12.08 -9.06
N GLY A 36 -2.01 -11.60 -7.86
CA GLY A 36 -1.03 -11.12 -6.87
C GLY A 36 -0.83 -9.60 -6.83
N LYS A 37 -1.56 -8.79 -7.61
CA LYS A 37 -1.41 -7.32 -7.67
C LYS A 37 -1.46 -6.63 -6.31
N SER A 38 -2.51 -6.89 -5.52
CA SER A 38 -2.61 -6.31 -4.17
C SER A 38 -1.50 -6.81 -3.25
N SER A 39 -1.05 -8.06 -3.41
CA SER A 39 0.09 -8.60 -2.64
C SER A 39 1.40 -7.88 -2.96
N ILE A 40 1.59 -7.40 -4.20
CA ILE A 40 2.73 -6.56 -4.57
C ILE A 40 2.69 -5.23 -3.82
N LEU A 41 1.52 -4.56 -3.75
CA LEU A 41 1.38 -3.31 -2.99
C LEU A 41 1.62 -3.53 -1.49
N GLU A 42 1.15 -4.65 -0.95
CA GLU A 42 1.41 -5.02 0.45
C GLU A 42 2.91 -5.25 0.73
N CYS A 43 3.63 -5.89 -0.19
CA CYS A 43 5.07 -6.04 -0.07
C CYS A 43 5.80 -4.69 -0.11
N LEU A 44 5.41 -3.77 -1.01
CA LEU A 44 5.93 -2.40 -1.04
C LEU A 44 5.66 -1.66 0.27
N LEU A 45 4.47 -1.81 0.85
CA LEU A 45 4.13 -1.21 2.13
C LEU A 45 4.98 -1.80 3.27
N LEU A 46 5.12 -3.12 3.32
CA LEU A 46 5.89 -3.81 4.37
C LEU A 46 7.37 -3.43 4.33
N ILE A 47 7.99 -3.39 3.16
CA ILE A 47 9.42 -3.04 3.03
C ILE A 47 9.68 -1.55 3.29
N MET A 48 8.68 -0.66 3.10
CA MET A 48 8.79 0.74 3.49
C MET A 48 8.69 0.95 4.99
N GLY A 49 7.89 0.16 5.69
CA GLY A 49 7.69 0.28 7.13
C GLY A 49 8.25 -0.90 7.93
N MET A 50 9.33 -1.54 7.49
CA MET A 50 9.86 -2.78 8.05
C MET A 50 10.29 -2.71 9.51
N SER A 51 10.48 -1.54 10.08
CA SER A 51 10.74 -1.35 11.51
C SER A 51 9.48 -1.34 12.37
N ASN A 52 8.30 -1.23 11.77
CA ASN A 52 7.02 -1.16 12.48
C ASN A 52 6.42 -2.57 12.68
N PRO A 53 6.43 -3.12 13.90
CA PRO A 53 5.91 -4.47 14.17
C PRO A 53 4.39 -4.60 14.03
N ASP A 54 3.64 -3.49 14.04
CA ASP A 54 2.19 -3.51 13.84
C ASP A 54 1.79 -3.59 12.36
N LEU A 55 2.72 -3.27 11.46
CA LEU A 55 2.40 -3.12 10.04
C LEU A 55 1.85 -4.42 9.40
N PRO A 56 2.39 -5.62 9.68
CA PRO A 56 1.81 -6.86 9.17
C PRO A 56 0.36 -7.09 9.60
N MET A 57 0.02 -6.72 10.84
CA MET A 57 -1.35 -6.80 11.33
C MET A 57 -2.27 -5.83 10.57
N ASN A 58 -1.81 -4.60 10.37
CA ASN A 58 -2.56 -3.58 9.65
C ASN A 58 -2.79 -3.97 8.19
N VAL A 59 -1.79 -4.55 7.52
CA VAL A 59 -1.90 -5.07 6.15
C VAL A 59 -2.97 -6.18 6.05
N ASN A 60 -3.03 -7.08 7.01
CA ASN A 60 -4.06 -8.12 7.04
C ASN A 60 -5.44 -7.54 7.39
N ALA A 61 -5.53 -6.59 8.33
CA ALA A 61 -6.78 -5.96 8.74
C ALA A 61 -7.49 -5.24 7.58
N VAL A 62 -6.75 -4.70 6.62
CA VAL A 62 -7.32 -4.09 5.40
C VAL A 62 -8.08 -5.11 4.56
N ARG A 63 -7.63 -6.36 4.50
CA ARG A 63 -8.31 -7.44 3.75
C ARG A 63 -9.46 -8.06 4.53
N ALA A 64 -9.26 -8.27 5.83
CA ALA A 64 -10.25 -8.90 6.70
C ALA A 64 -10.75 -7.88 7.71
N ARG A 65 -12.00 -7.39 7.54
CA ARG A 65 -12.62 -6.41 8.43
C ARG A 65 -12.65 -6.84 9.91
N ASN A 66 -12.46 -8.12 10.18
CA ASN A 66 -12.37 -8.71 11.52
C ASN A 66 -11.05 -9.45 11.67
N PHE A 67 -9.95 -8.72 11.87
CA PHE A 67 -8.70 -9.29 12.34
C PHE A 67 -8.89 -9.68 13.80
N SER A 68 -9.15 -10.95 14.08
CA SER A 68 -9.49 -11.42 15.43
C SER A 68 -8.46 -12.37 16.04
N ASN A 69 -7.56 -12.94 15.23
CA ASN A 69 -6.63 -13.96 15.69
C ASN A 69 -5.24 -13.82 15.06
N PHE A 70 -4.22 -14.18 15.84
CA PHE A 70 -2.85 -14.32 15.37
C PHE A 70 -2.70 -15.31 14.19
N ALA A 71 -3.57 -16.32 14.13
CA ALA A 71 -3.62 -17.25 13.00
C ALA A 71 -3.74 -16.53 11.65
N ASP A 72 -4.36 -15.35 11.61
CA ASP A 72 -4.52 -14.55 10.40
C ASP A 72 -3.17 -14.04 9.84
N LEU A 73 -2.12 -13.92 10.67
CA LEU A 73 -0.76 -13.62 10.19
C LEU A 73 -0.18 -14.77 9.36
N GLY A 74 -0.64 -15.99 9.58
CA GLY A 74 -0.29 -17.17 8.78
C GLY A 74 -0.62 -17.01 7.29
N TYR A 75 -1.60 -16.15 6.95
CA TYR A 75 -1.92 -15.82 5.54
C TYR A 75 -0.79 -15.09 4.79
N MET A 76 0.20 -14.56 5.48
CA MET A 76 1.39 -13.98 4.85
C MET A 76 2.38 -15.03 4.37
N PHE A 77 2.31 -16.24 4.94
CA PHE A 77 3.20 -17.36 4.64
C PHE A 77 2.59 -18.25 3.55
N PRO A 78 3.41 -18.83 2.65
CA PRO A 78 2.90 -19.63 1.54
C PRO A 78 2.17 -20.86 2.06
N ASN A 79 0.92 -21.05 1.65
CA ASN A 79 0.05 -22.18 2.07
C ASN A 79 0.03 -22.42 3.60
N TYR A 80 0.16 -21.36 4.40
CA TYR A 80 0.29 -21.45 5.89
C TYR A 80 1.52 -22.21 6.38
N HIS A 81 2.54 -22.43 5.55
CA HIS A 81 3.78 -23.07 5.98
C HIS A 81 4.69 -22.05 6.69
N LEU A 82 4.53 -21.92 8.00
CA LEU A 82 5.24 -20.92 8.83
C LEU A 82 6.76 -21.12 8.88
N SER A 83 7.26 -22.29 8.47
CA SER A 83 8.69 -22.56 8.33
C SER A 83 9.34 -21.95 7.07
N ILE A 84 8.53 -21.57 6.09
CA ILE A 84 9.01 -20.94 4.86
C ILE A 84 8.90 -19.43 5.03
N LYS A 85 10.05 -18.76 5.13
CA LYS A 85 10.08 -17.32 5.39
C LYS A 85 9.72 -16.53 4.14
N PRO A 86 8.74 -15.62 4.21
CA PRO A 86 8.56 -14.58 3.20
C PRO A 86 9.74 -13.61 3.21
N GLU A 87 10.29 -13.33 2.03
CA GLU A 87 11.36 -12.36 1.84
C GLU A 87 10.95 -11.31 0.80
N ILE A 88 11.22 -10.05 1.10
CA ILE A 88 10.96 -8.91 0.23
C ILE A 88 12.24 -8.09 0.15
N SER A 89 12.74 -7.86 -1.05
CA SER A 89 13.95 -7.06 -1.26
C SER A 89 13.76 -6.01 -2.35
N SER A 90 14.49 -4.93 -2.24
CA SER A 90 14.47 -3.82 -3.19
C SER A 90 15.77 -3.04 -3.15
N GLU A 91 16.18 -2.52 -4.29
CA GLU A 91 17.12 -1.43 -4.43
C GLU A 91 16.35 -0.12 -4.58
N MET A 92 16.74 0.86 -3.78
CA MET A 92 16.14 2.19 -3.80
C MET A 92 16.83 3.10 -4.81
N LEU A 93 16.20 4.22 -5.17
CA LEU A 93 16.76 5.21 -6.11
C LEU A 93 18.02 5.91 -5.59
N ASP A 94 18.29 5.86 -4.28
CA ASP A 94 19.51 6.36 -3.62
C ASP A 94 20.60 5.27 -3.48
N ASP A 95 20.45 4.14 -4.21
CA ASP A 95 21.34 2.96 -4.18
C ASP A 95 21.36 2.21 -2.83
N THR A 96 20.46 2.54 -1.91
CA THR A 96 20.26 1.77 -0.69
C THR A 96 19.54 0.46 -1.02
N ARG A 97 20.05 -0.67 -0.52
CA ARG A 97 19.37 -1.96 -0.60
C ARG A 97 18.63 -2.26 0.69
N ARG A 98 17.42 -2.75 0.56
CA ARG A 98 16.55 -3.13 1.68
C ARG A 98 16.14 -4.59 1.51
N LEU A 99 16.17 -5.35 2.60
CA LEU A 99 15.69 -6.72 2.67
C LEU A 99 14.86 -6.88 3.94
N LEU A 100 13.67 -7.43 3.82
CA LEU A 100 12.78 -7.79 4.93
C LEU A 100 12.48 -9.29 4.85
N ALA A 101 12.65 -10.00 5.98
CA ALA A 101 12.20 -11.37 6.16
C ALA A 101 11.17 -11.44 7.32
N LEU A 102 10.09 -12.18 7.11
CA LEU A 102 9.09 -12.44 8.14
C LEU A 102 9.31 -13.83 8.75
N GLU A 103 9.35 -13.89 10.07
CA GLU A 103 9.56 -15.14 10.82
C GLU A 103 8.49 -15.30 11.89
N MET A 104 7.88 -16.49 11.97
CA MET A 104 6.96 -16.84 13.05
C MET A 104 7.65 -17.76 14.04
N THR A 105 7.62 -17.41 15.30
CA THR A 105 8.20 -18.22 16.38
C THR A 105 7.21 -18.35 17.55
N TYR A 106 7.36 -19.43 18.29
CA TYR A 106 6.65 -19.65 19.55
C TYR A 106 7.61 -19.34 20.69
N VAL A 107 7.23 -18.42 21.59
CA VAL A 107 8.04 -18.07 22.76
C VAL A 107 7.26 -18.46 24.01
N PHE A 108 7.97 -19.05 24.98
CA PHE A 108 7.41 -19.31 26.29
C PHE A 108 7.48 -18.02 27.11
N ASP A 109 6.34 -17.58 27.66
CA ASP A 109 6.30 -16.43 28.55
C ASP A 109 6.36 -16.93 30.02
N GLU A 110 7.52 -16.79 30.61
CA GLU A 110 7.73 -17.10 32.04
C GLU A 110 7.18 -16.00 32.97
N LYS A 111 6.93 -14.78 32.45
CA LYS A 111 6.50 -13.63 33.27
C LYS A 111 5.01 -13.63 33.60
N SER A 112 4.17 -14.14 32.71
CA SER A 112 2.72 -14.19 32.95
C SER A 112 2.32 -15.18 34.05
N ALA A 113 3.18 -16.13 34.41
CA ALA A 113 2.99 -17.02 35.54
C ALA A 113 3.18 -16.33 36.91
N ALA A 114 3.92 -15.25 36.99
CA ALA A 114 4.24 -14.53 38.23
C ALA A 114 3.19 -13.48 38.63
N GLU A 115 2.36 -12.98 37.74
CA GLU A 115 1.37 -11.94 38.04
C GLU A 115 0.00 -12.49 38.49
N GLN A 116 -0.23 -13.81 38.44
CA GLN A 116 -1.47 -14.46 38.94
C GLN A 116 -1.40 -14.89 40.42
N GLN A 117 -0.50 -14.29 41.21
CA GLN A 117 -0.46 -14.54 42.66
C GLN A 117 -1.54 -13.79 43.42
N ASN A 118 -2.77 -14.27 43.38
CA ASN A 118 -3.72 -14.12 44.49
C ASN A 118 -4.27 -15.48 44.89
N GLY A 119 -3.56 -16.15 45.78
CA GLY A 119 -4.14 -17.04 46.80
C GLY A 119 -4.61 -18.42 46.38
N GLN A 120 -4.29 -18.96 45.21
CA GLN A 120 -4.55 -20.39 44.90
C GLN A 120 -3.26 -21.06 44.41
N ILE A 121 -2.97 -22.23 45.03
CA ILE A 121 -1.83 -23.08 44.66
C ILE A 121 -2.04 -23.57 43.22
N PRO A 122 -1.17 -23.26 42.26
CA PRO A 122 -1.33 -23.77 40.90
C PRO A 122 -0.94 -25.22 40.83
N THR A 123 -1.91 -26.09 40.69
CA THR A 123 -1.71 -27.48 40.28
C THR A 123 -1.67 -27.57 38.76
N SER A 124 -0.59 -27.24 38.17
CA SER A 124 -0.07 -27.47 36.81
C SER A 124 0.59 -26.20 36.28
N GLU A 125 1.81 -26.32 35.82
CA GLU A 125 2.55 -25.27 35.10
C GLU A 125 1.77 -24.88 33.84
N THR A 126 0.98 -23.84 33.90
CA THR A 126 0.32 -23.28 32.72
C THR A 126 1.38 -22.45 31.98
N LYS A 127 2.15 -23.14 31.14
CA LYS A 127 3.09 -22.45 30.21
C LYS A 127 2.27 -21.64 29.23
N THR A 128 2.33 -20.33 29.31
CA THR A 128 1.67 -19.43 28.34
C THR A 128 2.53 -19.38 27.08
N PHE A 129 1.97 -19.83 25.97
CA PHE A 129 2.63 -19.73 24.68
C PHE A 129 2.34 -18.36 24.09
N LEU A 130 3.39 -17.64 23.71
CA LEU A 130 3.29 -16.43 22.90
C LEU A 130 3.64 -16.76 21.46
N ASN A 131 2.78 -16.38 20.55
CA ASN A 131 3.10 -16.38 19.13
C ASN A 131 3.78 -15.06 18.80
N THR A 132 4.98 -15.12 18.28
CA THR A 132 5.78 -13.93 17.94
C THR A 132 6.02 -13.88 16.44
N LEU A 133 5.57 -12.77 15.83
CA LEU A 133 6.00 -12.39 14.48
C LEU A 133 7.21 -11.46 14.60
N LYS A 134 8.29 -11.87 13.98
CA LYS A 134 9.54 -11.15 13.90
C LYS A 134 9.71 -10.60 12.48
N LEU A 135 10.09 -9.34 12.38
CA LEU A 135 10.52 -8.65 11.17
C LEU A 135 12.04 -8.51 11.26
N ALA A 136 12.77 -9.40 10.59
CA ALA A 136 14.21 -9.30 10.46
C ALA A 136 14.53 -8.51 9.18
N PHE A 137 15.29 -7.44 9.28
CA PHE A 137 15.57 -6.62 8.12
C PHE A 137 17.01 -6.12 8.05
N GLU A 138 17.45 -5.91 6.83
CA GLU A 138 18.78 -5.45 6.50
C GLU A 138 18.72 -4.21 5.63
N ILE A 139 19.65 -3.30 5.89
CA ILE A 139 19.86 -2.11 5.08
C ILE A 139 21.33 -2.05 4.70
N GLU A 140 21.60 -2.04 3.40
CA GLU A 140 22.94 -1.84 2.86
C GLU A 140 23.01 -0.49 2.15
N SER A 141 23.92 0.37 2.57
CA SER A 141 24.18 1.67 1.98
C SER A 141 25.67 1.93 1.98
N GLN A 142 26.21 2.38 0.85
CA GLN A 142 27.64 2.67 0.66
C GLN A 142 28.55 1.49 1.07
N GLY A 143 28.14 0.25 0.78
CA GLY A 143 28.88 -0.96 1.14
C GLY A 143 28.84 -1.35 2.60
N LYS A 144 28.10 -0.59 3.46
CA LYS A 144 27.90 -0.92 4.86
C LYS A 144 26.54 -1.58 5.04
N LYS A 145 26.57 -2.82 5.53
CA LYS A 145 25.37 -3.60 5.86
C LYS A 145 25.06 -3.49 7.35
N ASN A 146 23.82 -3.14 7.68
CA ASN A 146 23.30 -3.11 9.04
C ASN A 146 22.06 -4.02 9.11
N THR A 147 21.97 -4.80 10.19
CA THR A 147 20.88 -5.74 10.43
C THR A 147 20.09 -5.30 11.66
N PHE A 148 18.78 -5.37 11.59
CA PHE A 148 17.86 -4.94 12.63
C PHE A 148 16.72 -5.95 12.80
N GLU A 149 16.00 -5.82 13.90
CA GLU A 149 14.88 -6.69 14.22
C GLU A 149 13.80 -5.90 14.97
N SER A 150 12.56 -6.07 14.55
CA SER A 150 11.38 -5.68 15.33
C SER A 150 10.45 -6.88 15.48
N SER A 151 9.61 -6.90 16.52
CA SER A 151 8.70 -8.03 16.73
C SER A 151 7.44 -7.62 17.47
N ILE A 152 6.39 -8.40 17.25
CA ILE A 152 5.13 -8.34 17.98
C ILE A 152 4.78 -9.72 18.50
N SER A 153 4.46 -9.82 19.80
CA SER A 153 4.03 -11.05 20.44
C SER A 153 2.57 -10.96 20.86
N ILE A 154 1.82 -12.02 20.61
CA ILE A 154 0.38 -12.11 20.88
C ILE A 154 0.12 -13.34 21.75
N ASN A 155 -0.68 -13.18 22.80
CA ASN A 155 -1.04 -14.26 23.70
C ASN A 155 -2.14 -15.17 23.09
N GLN A 156 -2.49 -16.25 23.80
CA GLN A 156 -3.52 -17.20 23.36
C GLN A 156 -4.92 -16.58 23.20
N ALA A 157 -5.20 -15.46 23.88
CA ALA A 157 -6.45 -14.72 23.75
C ALA A 157 -6.47 -13.77 22.53
N GLY A 158 -5.40 -13.75 21.72
CA GLY A 158 -5.29 -12.85 20.57
C GLY A 158 -4.91 -11.41 20.92
N LEU A 159 -4.56 -11.13 22.17
CA LEU A 159 -4.17 -9.80 22.63
C LEU A 159 -2.66 -9.61 22.48
N VAL A 160 -2.27 -8.38 22.07
CA VAL A 160 -0.85 -7.99 22.01
C VAL A 160 -0.27 -8.01 23.42
N SER A 161 0.73 -8.87 23.63
CA SER A 161 1.43 -9.07 24.89
C SER A 161 2.69 -8.18 24.97
N SER A 162 3.45 -8.09 23.87
CA SER A 162 4.64 -7.24 23.82
C SER A 162 4.95 -6.77 22.40
N LYS A 163 5.63 -5.63 22.31
CA LYS A 163 6.17 -5.09 21.06
C LYS A 163 7.62 -4.69 21.28
N LYS A 164 8.49 -5.07 20.34
CA LYS A 164 9.89 -4.67 20.33
C LYS A 164 10.15 -3.90 19.03
N MET A 165 10.56 -2.65 19.17
CA MET A 165 10.99 -1.82 18.04
C MET A 165 12.47 -2.10 17.75
N ALA A 166 12.88 -1.90 16.50
CA ALA A 166 14.27 -2.01 16.11
C ALA A 166 15.12 -0.93 16.80
N GLU A 167 16.13 -1.38 17.56
CA GLU A 167 17.05 -0.46 18.24
C GLU A 167 18.04 0.16 17.23
N GLY A 168 18.26 1.47 17.36
CA GLY A 168 19.26 2.18 16.53
C GLY A 168 18.81 2.43 15.08
N TYR A 169 17.57 2.15 14.72
CA TYR A 169 17.00 2.44 13.41
C TYR A 169 15.73 3.30 13.51
N LEU A 170 15.68 4.34 12.69
CA LEU A 170 14.49 5.18 12.51
C LEU A 170 14.11 5.19 11.03
N GLU A 171 12.89 4.78 10.72
CA GLU A 171 12.37 4.86 9.35
C GLU A 171 12.18 6.33 8.96
N LYS A 172 12.77 6.72 7.82
CA LYS A 172 12.70 8.09 7.29
C LYS A 172 11.61 8.26 6.25
N ASN A 173 11.24 7.16 5.61
CA ASN A 173 10.32 7.14 4.49
C ASN A 173 8.96 6.61 4.93
N SER A 174 7.89 7.11 4.33
CA SER A 174 6.54 6.61 4.58
C SER A 174 5.79 6.33 3.29
N ALA A 175 4.88 5.36 3.37
CA ALA A 175 3.97 5.03 2.29
C ALA A 175 2.52 5.23 2.75
N ALA A 176 1.71 5.84 1.89
CA ALA A 176 0.25 5.84 2.05
C ALA A 176 -0.32 4.67 1.27
N PHE A 177 -1.14 3.85 1.92
CA PHE A 177 -1.87 2.76 1.29
C PHE A 177 -3.36 3.07 1.21
N LEU A 178 -3.87 3.10 -0.01
CA LEU A 178 -5.27 3.37 -0.33
C LEU A 178 -5.92 2.06 -0.80
N PRO A 179 -6.62 1.35 0.09
CA PRO A 179 -7.21 0.05 -0.24
C PRO A 179 -8.35 0.17 -1.25
N ALA A 180 -8.69 -0.95 -1.87
CA ALA A 180 -9.84 -1.04 -2.76
C ALA A 180 -11.17 -0.76 -2.02
N ASP A 181 -11.27 -1.16 -0.75
CA ASP A 181 -12.45 -0.86 0.08
C ASP A 181 -12.45 0.60 0.52
N LEU A 182 -13.38 1.37 -0.03
CA LEU A 182 -13.57 2.78 0.29
C LEU A 182 -13.90 3.05 1.77
N ALA A 183 -14.51 2.11 2.46
CA ALA A 183 -14.82 2.25 3.87
C ALA A 183 -13.56 2.24 4.77
N ALA A 184 -12.46 1.67 4.28
CA ALA A 184 -11.19 1.66 4.99
C ALA A 184 -10.35 2.93 4.79
N GLY A 185 -10.70 3.80 3.83
CA GLY A 185 -9.99 5.05 3.53
C GLY A 185 -10.56 6.24 4.31
N ASN A 186 -9.70 6.99 5.03
CA ASN A 186 -10.05 8.26 5.65
C ASN A 186 -8.98 9.31 5.32
N PRO A 187 -9.31 10.36 4.53
CA PRO A 187 -8.37 11.40 4.14
C PRO A 187 -8.04 12.39 5.26
N ALA A 188 -8.70 12.28 6.43
CA ALA A 188 -8.61 13.30 7.48
C ALA A 188 -7.16 13.51 7.97
N ASN A 189 -6.39 12.45 8.15
CA ASN A 189 -5.00 12.56 8.60
C ASN A 189 -4.12 13.30 7.57
N ASP A 190 -4.27 12.98 6.29
CA ASP A 190 -3.53 13.66 5.21
C ASP A 190 -3.94 15.14 5.13
N LEU A 191 -5.23 15.43 5.23
CA LEU A 191 -5.75 16.80 5.23
C LEU A 191 -5.30 17.61 6.45
N VAL A 192 -5.18 17.00 7.64
CA VAL A 192 -4.63 17.63 8.84
C VAL A 192 -3.17 18.05 8.60
N GLU A 193 -2.34 17.18 8.04
CA GLU A 193 -0.95 17.52 7.71
C GLU A 193 -0.85 18.62 6.65
N LEU A 194 -1.70 18.59 5.64
CA LEU A 194 -1.79 19.64 4.63
C LEU A 194 -2.25 20.98 5.23
N THR A 195 -3.19 20.96 6.16
CA THR A 195 -3.66 22.15 6.87
C THR A 195 -2.55 22.78 7.73
N LYS A 196 -1.81 21.95 8.52
CA LYS A 196 -0.65 22.41 9.30
C LYS A 196 0.42 23.09 8.43
N ARG A 197 0.57 22.63 7.19
CA ARG A 197 1.55 23.15 6.21
C ARG A 197 0.99 24.24 5.29
N LYS A 198 -0.26 24.67 5.47
CA LYS A 198 -0.96 25.65 4.62
C LYS A 198 -1.01 25.25 3.14
N LYS A 199 -1.17 23.95 2.87
CA LYS A 199 -1.23 23.36 1.52
C LYS A 199 -2.60 22.76 1.17
N LYS A 200 -3.62 22.98 2.01
CA LYS A 200 -4.97 22.46 1.80
C LYS A 200 -5.60 22.95 0.49
N ASP A 201 -5.28 24.17 0.08
CA ASP A 201 -5.82 24.78 -1.16
C ASP A 201 -5.45 23.98 -2.42
N MET A 202 -4.31 23.29 -2.43
CA MET A 202 -3.94 22.39 -3.53
C MET A 202 -4.97 21.26 -3.72
N VAL A 203 -5.54 20.74 -2.62
CA VAL A 203 -6.57 19.71 -2.67
C VAL A 203 -7.87 20.31 -3.22
N VAL A 204 -8.26 21.49 -2.73
CA VAL A 204 -9.46 22.18 -3.20
C VAL A 204 -9.39 22.44 -4.71
N GLU A 205 -8.28 22.94 -5.22
CA GLU A 205 -8.09 23.18 -6.67
C GLU A 205 -8.20 21.87 -7.48
N ARG A 206 -7.63 20.77 -7.01
CA ARG A 206 -7.77 19.48 -7.70
C ARG A 206 -9.20 18.96 -7.65
N LEU A 207 -9.91 19.15 -6.53
CA LEU A 207 -11.32 18.76 -6.39
C LEU A 207 -12.25 19.57 -7.31
N LYS A 208 -11.95 20.84 -7.58
CA LYS A 208 -12.68 21.64 -8.56
C LYS A 208 -12.63 21.07 -9.98
N HIS A 209 -11.54 20.39 -10.33
CA HIS A 209 -11.47 19.67 -11.61
C HIS A 209 -12.43 18.48 -11.64
N PHE A 210 -12.73 17.87 -10.50
CA PHE A 210 -13.70 16.78 -10.39
C PHE A 210 -15.14 17.33 -10.38
N ASP A 211 -15.44 18.27 -9.48
CA ASP A 211 -16.71 18.99 -9.41
C ASP A 211 -16.45 20.50 -9.18
N PRO A 212 -16.70 21.35 -10.20
CA PRO A 212 -16.44 22.79 -10.11
C PRO A 212 -17.15 23.54 -8.99
N ARG A 213 -18.21 22.96 -8.43
CA ARG A 213 -18.95 23.55 -7.31
C ARG A 213 -18.23 23.46 -5.97
N ILE A 214 -17.18 22.61 -5.86
CA ILE A 214 -16.43 22.46 -4.63
C ILE A 214 -15.57 23.71 -4.40
N ASN A 215 -15.74 24.36 -3.26
CA ASN A 215 -15.04 25.59 -2.90
C ASN A 215 -14.22 25.49 -1.61
N ALA A 216 -14.45 24.47 -0.78
CA ALA A 216 -13.73 24.26 0.46
C ALA A 216 -13.57 22.78 0.80
N VAL A 217 -12.53 22.47 1.59
CA VAL A 217 -12.36 21.19 2.29
C VAL A 217 -12.02 21.48 3.73
N GLU A 218 -12.76 20.90 4.67
CA GLU A 218 -12.58 21.09 6.10
C GLU A 218 -12.50 19.77 6.85
N ILE A 219 -11.88 19.77 8.04
CA ILE A 219 -11.77 18.61 8.90
C ILE A 219 -12.41 18.95 10.24
N LEU A 220 -13.48 18.24 10.59
CA LEU A 220 -14.16 18.37 11.87
C LEU A 220 -14.29 16.99 12.52
N ASN A 221 -13.80 16.84 13.75
CA ASN A 221 -13.88 15.57 14.50
C ASN A 221 -13.37 14.34 13.71
N ASN A 222 -12.21 14.48 13.05
CA ASN A 222 -11.60 13.44 12.21
C ASN A 222 -12.44 12.97 11.02
N VAL A 223 -13.38 13.78 10.57
CA VAL A 223 -14.19 13.58 9.36
C VAL A 223 -13.89 14.72 8.38
N ALA A 224 -13.70 14.36 7.11
CA ALA A 224 -13.52 15.33 6.03
C ALA A 224 -14.90 15.83 5.55
N TYR A 225 -14.99 17.13 5.34
CA TYR A 225 -16.15 17.82 4.80
C TYR A 225 -15.77 18.62 3.57
N VAL A 226 -16.72 18.83 2.67
CA VAL A 226 -16.58 19.72 1.52
C VAL A 226 -17.62 20.83 1.56
N GLY A 227 -17.20 22.05 1.23
CA GLY A 227 -18.09 23.17 0.91
C GLY A 227 -18.40 23.17 -0.58
N MET A 228 -19.64 23.48 -0.93
CA MET A 228 -20.10 23.54 -2.31
C MET A 228 -20.90 24.81 -2.57
N ASP A 229 -20.73 25.40 -3.74
CA ASP A 229 -21.49 26.56 -4.16
C ASP A 229 -23.01 26.28 -4.14
N GLY A 230 -23.77 27.19 -3.57
CA GLY A 230 -25.22 27.08 -3.44
C GLY A 230 -25.71 26.20 -2.27
N ILE A 231 -24.80 25.75 -1.39
CA ILE A 231 -25.11 24.98 -0.18
C ILE A 231 -24.49 25.68 1.02
N ASP A 232 -25.32 26.12 1.99
CA ASP A 232 -24.89 26.90 3.16
C ASP A 232 -24.15 26.07 4.22
N GLN A 233 -24.22 24.73 4.13
CA GLN A 233 -23.61 23.82 5.10
C GLN A 233 -22.51 22.97 4.46
N LEU A 234 -21.51 22.64 5.26
CA LEU A 234 -20.48 21.67 4.86
C LEU A 234 -21.09 20.26 4.79
N LEU A 235 -20.78 19.54 3.72
CA LEU A 235 -21.23 18.18 3.49
C LEU A 235 -20.15 17.18 3.90
N ALA A 236 -20.48 16.23 4.76
CA ALA A 236 -19.55 15.18 5.15
C ALA A 236 -19.22 14.28 3.94
N VAL A 237 -17.95 14.08 3.65
CA VAL A 237 -17.49 13.34 2.46
C VAL A 237 -17.98 11.88 2.48
N ASN A 238 -18.12 11.27 3.65
CA ASN A 238 -18.64 9.90 3.79
C ASN A 238 -20.14 9.76 3.46
N MET A 239 -20.87 10.87 3.35
CA MET A 239 -22.28 10.92 2.93
C MET A 239 -22.44 11.25 1.44
N MET A 240 -21.32 11.51 0.75
CA MET A 240 -21.30 11.81 -0.67
C MET A 240 -21.07 10.52 -1.49
N GLY A 241 -21.18 10.64 -2.82
CA GLY A 241 -20.93 9.51 -3.71
C GLY A 241 -19.49 8.98 -3.61
N ASP A 242 -19.34 7.69 -3.77
CA ASP A 242 -18.06 6.98 -3.64
C ASP A 242 -16.96 7.54 -4.55
N GLY A 243 -17.33 8.05 -5.72
CA GLY A 243 -16.40 8.68 -6.65
C GLY A 243 -15.66 9.88 -6.05
N LEU A 244 -16.37 10.81 -5.40
CA LEU A 244 -15.73 11.95 -4.75
C LEU A 244 -14.87 11.52 -3.56
N ARG A 245 -15.35 10.55 -2.78
CA ARG A 245 -14.57 9.99 -1.65
C ARG A 245 -13.25 9.41 -2.14
N ARG A 246 -13.29 8.58 -3.19
CA ARG A 246 -12.10 7.95 -3.78
C ARG A 246 -11.14 8.99 -4.31
N TYR A 247 -11.65 9.93 -5.09
CA TYR A 247 -10.85 11.02 -5.66
C TYR A 247 -10.19 11.86 -4.55
N LEU A 248 -10.93 12.28 -3.54
CA LEU A 248 -10.38 13.05 -2.41
C LEU A 248 -9.30 12.27 -1.65
N ASN A 249 -9.53 10.97 -1.37
CA ASN A 249 -8.53 10.13 -0.69
C ASN A 249 -7.21 10.09 -1.47
N ILE A 250 -7.28 9.86 -2.79
CA ILE A 250 -6.10 9.78 -3.64
C ILE A 250 -5.38 11.14 -3.70
N VAL A 251 -6.12 12.23 -3.92
CA VAL A 251 -5.55 13.58 -3.99
C VAL A 251 -4.92 14.00 -2.66
N ALA A 252 -5.60 13.78 -1.53
CA ALA A 252 -5.10 14.14 -0.21
C ALA A 252 -3.81 13.36 0.14
N ALA A 253 -3.80 12.06 -0.05
CA ALA A 253 -2.62 11.22 0.19
C ALA A 253 -1.44 11.62 -0.73
N SER A 254 -1.73 11.88 -2.00
CA SER A 254 -0.72 12.30 -2.98
C SER A 254 -0.18 13.71 -2.72
N ALA A 255 -1.00 14.63 -2.22
CA ALA A 255 -0.58 15.98 -1.86
C ALA A 255 0.18 16.04 -0.52
N ASN A 256 -0.05 15.10 0.41
CA ASN A 256 0.58 15.11 1.73
C ASN A 256 2.10 14.91 1.63
N PRO A 257 2.92 15.89 2.03
CA PRO A 257 4.38 15.85 1.85
C PRO A 257 5.09 14.83 2.75
N THR A 258 4.41 14.23 3.73
CA THR A 258 5.00 13.16 4.56
C THR A 258 5.02 11.82 3.85
N ASN A 259 4.15 11.59 2.86
CA ASN A 259 4.11 10.35 2.09
C ASN A 259 5.13 10.41 0.94
N ASN A 260 6.09 9.51 0.92
CA ASN A 260 7.05 9.37 -0.19
C ASN A 260 6.52 8.47 -1.30
N ILE A 261 5.79 7.43 -0.90
CA ILE A 261 5.22 6.40 -1.76
C ILE A 261 3.70 6.39 -1.61
N ILE A 262 3.00 6.31 -2.72
CA ILE A 262 1.53 6.19 -2.77
C ILE A 262 1.17 4.84 -3.38
N LEU A 263 0.43 4.04 -2.65
CA LEU A 263 -0.02 2.71 -3.05
C LEU A 263 -1.54 2.73 -3.20
N ILE A 264 -2.06 2.51 -4.41
CA ILE A 264 -3.49 2.61 -4.73
C ILE A 264 -3.98 1.26 -5.24
N ASP A 265 -4.77 0.56 -4.44
CA ASP A 265 -5.34 -0.73 -4.86
C ASP A 265 -6.69 -0.51 -5.56
N GLU A 266 -6.87 -1.11 -6.73
CA GLU A 266 -8.07 -1.00 -7.57
C GLU A 266 -8.51 0.46 -7.78
N ILE A 267 -7.73 1.22 -8.53
CA ILE A 267 -7.92 2.67 -8.76
C ILE A 267 -9.32 3.01 -9.28
N ASP A 268 -9.89 2.14 -10.06
CA ASP A 268 -11.20 2.26 -10.72
C ASP A 268 -12.38 2.01 -9.78
N ASN A 269 -12.16 1.44 -8.59
CA ASN A 269 -13.25 1.09 -7.70
C ASN A 269 -14.01 2.33 -7.18
N GLY A 270 -15.34 2.30 -7.31
CA GLY A 270 -16.24 3.37 -6.89
C GLY A 270 -16.27 4.61 -7.78
N LEU A 271 -15.51 4.64 -8.88
CA LEU A 271 -15.46 5.77 -9.81
C LEU A 271 -16.26 5.51 -11.09
N HIS A 272 -16.98 6.51 -11.57
CA HIS A 272 -17.55 6.49 -12.89
C HIS A 272 -16.46 6.73 -13.95
N TYR A 273 -16.54 6.07 -15.09
CA TYR A 273 -15.52 6.13 -16.15
C TYR A 273 -15.14 7.55 -16.62
N SER A 274 -16.09 8.49 -16.54
CA SER A 274 -15.84 9.90 -16.91
C SER A 274 -14.84 10.61 -15.98
N ALA A 275 -14.58 10.04 -14.80
CA ALA A 275 -13.64 10.60 -13.84
C ALA A 275 -12.21 10.06 -14.00
N TYR A 276 -12.01 8.95 -14.73
CA TYR A 276 -10.68 8.30 -14.79
C TYR A 276 -9.61 9.18 -15.40
N LYS A 277 -9.90 9.91 -16.49
CA LYS A 277 -8.93 10.81 -17.11
C LYS A 277 -8.45 11.88 -16.14
N LYS A 278 -9.38 12.58 -15.49
CA LYS A 278 -9.08 13.61 -14.48
C LYS A 278 -8.30 13.03 -13.28
N LEU A 279 -8.57 11.80 -12.91
CA LEU A 279 -7.84 11.13 -11.84
C LEU A 279 -6.40 10.85 -12.24
N TRP A 280 -6.15 10.34 -13.45
CA TRP A 280 -4.81 10.13 -13.96
C TRP A 280 -4.03 11.44 -14.08
N GLU A 281 -4.62 12.50 -14.61
CA GLU A 281 -4.04 13.86 -14.65
C GLU A 281 -3.60 14.31 -13.25
N ALA A 282 -4.48 14.14 -12.24
CA ALA A 282 -4.17 14.52 -10.87
C ALA A 282 -3.00 13.67 -10.29
N ILE A 283 -2.97 12.36 -10.53
CA ILE A 283 -1.91 11.47 -10.06
C ILE A 283 -0.56 11.84 -10.66
N PHE A 284 -0.48 12.00 -11.99
CA PHE A 284 0.77 12.32 -12.65
C PHE A 284 1.29 13.71 -12.27
N ALA A 285 0.41 14.71 -12.26
CA ALA A 285 0.76 16.06 -11.84
C ALA A 285 1.26 16.10 -10.38
N LEU A 286 0.53 15.48 -9.44
CA LEU A 286 0.94 15.44 -8.03
C LEU A 286 2.22 14.62 -7.83
N ALA A 287 2.39 13.52 -8.55
CA ALA A 287 3.62 12.73 -8.50
C ALA A 287 4.84 13.52 -9.00
N ALA A 288 4.66 14.35 -10.06
CA ALA A 288 5.69 15.23 -10.57
C ALA A 288 6.01 16.38 -9.61
N ASP A 289 4.97 17.12 -9.17
CA ASP A 289 5.09 18.31 -8.32
C ASP A 289 5.68 17.99 -6.92
N THR A 290 5.37 16.81 -6.38
CA THR A 290 5.79 16.41 -5.04
C THR A 290 6.95 15.41 -5.03
N ASN A 291 7.48 15.05 -6.20
CA ASN A 291 8.58 14.09 -6.40
C ASN A 291 8.33 12.73 -5.73
N LYS A 292 7.13 12.19 -5.86
CA LYS A 292 6.69 10.91 -5.28
C LYS A 292 6.68 9.79 -6.30
N GLN A 293 6.73 8.56 -5.80
CA GLN A 293 6.50 7.37 -6.61
C GLN A 293 5.11 6.79 -6.29
N VAL A 294 4.37 6.46 -7.34
CA VAL A 294 3.00 5.97 -7.25
C VAL A 294 2.91 4.57 -7.83
N PHE A 295 2.23 3.69 -7.11
CA PHE A 295 1.95 2.33 -7.53
C PHE A 295 0.44 2.11 -7.52
N VAL A 296 -0.08 1.62 -8.61
CA VAL A 296 -1.52 1.48 -8.84
C VAL A 296 -1.83 0.07 -9.30
N THR A 297 -2.90 -0.53 -8.80
CA THR A 297 -3.46 -1.73 -9.41
C THR A 297 -4.76 -1.42 -10.11
N THR A 298 -5.03 -2.11 -11.20
CA THR A 298 -6.33 -2.09 -11.89
C THR A 298 -6.56 -3.38 -12.67
N HIS A 299 -7.82 -3.70 -12.89
CA HIS A 299 -8.28 -4.75 -13.78
C HIS A 299 -9.20 -4.20 -14.89
N SER A 300 -9.38 -2.88 -14.96
CA SER A 300 -10.29 -2.19 -15.88
C SER A 300 -9.60 -1.78 -17.18
N LYS A 301 -10.06 -2.29 -18.30
CA LYS A 301 -9.64 -1.83 -19.64
C LYS A 301 -9.92 -0.34 -19.82
N GLU A 302 -11.09 0.09 -19.37
CA GLU A 302 -11.54 1.47 -19.55
C GLU A 302 -10.62 2.47 -18.87
N THR A 303 -10.13 2.12 -17.66
CA THR A 303 -9.12 2.91 -16.94
C THR A 303 -7.84 3.05 -17.76
N LEU A 304 -7.42 2.00 -18.49
CA LEU A 304 -6.23 2.02 -19.35
C LEU A 304 -6.44 2.88 -20.60
N TYR A 305 -7.61 2.80 -21.23
CA TYR A 305 -7.94 3.68 -22.36
C TYR A 305 -7.90 5.15 -21.95
N ARG A 306 -8.45 5.49 -20.79
CA ARG A 306 -8.41 6.87 -20.28
C ARG A 306 -7.01 7.31 -19.85
N LEU A 307 -6.17 6.38 -19.39
CA LEU A 307 -4.74 6.63 -19.16
C LEU A 307 -4.03 6.94 -20.48
N ASN A 308 -4.28 6.16 -21.53
CA ASN A 308 -3.69 6.40 -22.85
C ASN A 308 -4.10 7.78 -23.39
N GLU A 309 -5.40 8.10 -23.41
CA GLU A 309 -5.91 9.41 -23.84
C GLU A 309 -5.26 10.57 -23.07
N MET A 310 -5.09 10.43 -21.75
CA MET A 310 -4.44 11.46 -20.93
C MET A 310 -2.97 11.64 -21.34
N LEU A 311 -2.25 10.53 -21.59
CA LEU A 311 -0.83 10.58 -21.97
C LEU A 311 -0.60 11.03 -23.43
N GLU A 312 -1.59 10.91 -24.30
CA GLU A 312 -1.56 11.54 -25.64
C GLU A 312 -1.61 13.06 -25.54
N GLU A 313 -2.41 13.60 -24.62
CA GLU A 313 -2.52 15.04 -24.40
C GLU A 313 -1.36 15.61 -23.57
N HIS A 314 -0.73 14.78 -22.72
CA HIS A 314 0.34 15.14 -21.78
C HIS A 314 1.59 14.31 -22.01
N SER A 315 2.27 14.54 -23.12
CA SER A 315 3.44 13.76 -23.54
C SER A 315 4.61 13.84 -22.55
N GLU A 316 4.69 14.91 -21.74
CA GLU A 316 5.71 15.10 -20.70
C GLU A 316 5.65 14.02 -19.59
N TYR A 317 4.53 13.29 -19.47
CA TYR A 317 4.37 12.23 -18.47
C TYR A 317 4.64 10.82 -19.00
N GLN A 318 4.81 10.64 -20.33
CA GLN A 318 4.93 9.32 -20.96
C GLN A 318 6.12 8.50 -20.41
N ASP A 319 7.28 9.13 -20.22
CA ASP A 319 8.48 8.47 -19.69
C ASP A 319 8.37 8.10 -18.20
N ALA A 320 7.46 8.75 -17.47
CA ALA A 320 7.21 8.49 -16.08
C ALA A 320 6.37 7.23 -15.84
N LEU A 321 5.76 6.64 -16.88
CA LEU A 321 4.90 5.48 -16.80
C LEU A 321 5.69 4.17 -16.99
N ARG A 322 5.37 3.17 -16.14
CA ARG A 322 5.61 1.75 -16.39
C ARG A 322 4.34 0.97 -16.11
N LEU A 323 4.03 0.04 -16.98
CA LEU A 323 2.96 -0.93 -16.76
C LEU A 323 3.57 -2.32 -16.63
N TYR A 324 2.96 -3.15 -15.79
CA TYR A 324 3.37 -4.53 -15.59
C TYR A 324 2.14 -5.42 -15.62
N THR A 325 2.04 -6.28 -16.63
CA THR A 325 1.05 -7.36 -16.60
C THR A 325 1.57 -8.46 -15.68
N ILE A 326 0.82 -8.72 -14.62
CA ILE A 326 1.14 -9.75 -13.64
C ILE A 326 0.37 -11.02 -13.98
N GLU A 327 1.11 -12.08 -14.28
CA GLU A 327 0.56 -13.40 -14.58
C GLU A 327 1.06 -14.44 -13.59
N ASN A 328 0.21 -15.39 -13.27
CA ASN A 328 0.58 -16.58 -12.52
C ASN A 328 0.21 -17.82 -13.33
N THR A 329 1.21 -18.45 -13.93
CA THR A 329 1.01 -19.65 -14.76
C THR A 329 1.58 -20.89 -14.07
N LYS A 330 0.97 -22.06 -14.32
CA LYS A 330 1.45 -23.33 -13.74
C LYS A 330 2.89 -23.68 -14.14
N LEU A 331 3.35 -23.19 -15.29
CA LEU A 331 4.68 -23.53 -15.83
C LEU A 331 5.78 -22.58 -15.35
N LYS A 332 5.47 -21.29 -15.18
CA LYS A 332 6.48 -20.25 -14.88
C LYS A 332 6.28 -19.57 -13.53
N GLY A 333 5.21 -19.90 -12.80
CA GLY A 333 4.82 -19.19 -11.59
C GLY A 333 4.44 -17.74 -11.91
N HIS A 334 4.72 -16.83 -10.96
CA HIS A 334 4.44 -15.40 -11.12
C HIS A 334 5.49 -14.74 -12.02
N GLN A 335 5.01 -13.98 -13.00
CA GLN A 335 5.82 -13.21 -13.93
C GLN A 335 5.27 -11.77 -14.04
N ALA A 336 6.16 -10.81 -14.26
CA ALA A 336 5.82 -9.42 -14.54
C ALA A 336 6.30 -9.04 -15.94
N TYR A 337 5.37 -8.77 -16.85
CA TYR A 337 5.69 -8.33 -18.22
C TYR A 337 5.58 -6.82 -18.31
N LYS A 338 6.72 -6.17 -18.52
CA LYS A 338 6.83 -4.72 -18.55
C LYS A 338 6.41 -4.14 -19.91
N LEU A 339 5.64 -3.05 -19.85
CA LEU A 339 5.33 -2.18 -20.98
C LEU A 339 5.64 -0.72 -20.60
N THR A 340 5.94 0.08 -21.62
CA THR A 340 6.03 1.55 -21.56
C THR A 340 4.77 2.16 -22.14
N TYR A 341 4.71 3.52 -22.23
CA TYR A 341 3.63 4.21 -22.92
C TYR A 341 3.42 3.69 -24.35
N ASN A 342 4.49 3.48 -25.13
CA ASN A 342 4.36 3.00 -26.51
C ASN A 342 3.63 1.64 -26.57
N GLY A 343 3.92 0.72 -25.66
CA GLY A 343 3.22 -0.56 -25.58
C GLY A 343 1.75 -0.43 -25.17
N LEU A 344 1.43 0.51 -24.28
CA LEU A 344 0.04 0.84 -23.92
C LEU A 344 -0.71 1.40 -25.12
N HIS A 345 -0.12 2.38 -25.80
CA HIS A 345 -0.71 3.05 -26.95
C HIS A 345 -1.00 2.05 -28.09
N GLU A 346 -0.02 1.25 -28.47
CA GLU A 346 -0.17 0.19 -29.47
C GLU A 346 -1.26 -0.80 -29.09
N ALA A 347 -1.35 -1.19 -27.83
CA ALA A 347 -2.39 -2.10 -27.36
C ALA A 347 -3.78 -1.47 -27.40
N CYS A 348 -3.92 -0.19 -27.06
CA CYS A 348 -5.18 0.53 -27.17
C CYS A 348 -5.65 0.65 -28.63
N GLU A 349 -4.76 1.08 -29.55
CA GLU A 349 -5.05 1.24 -30.96
C GLU A 349 -5.47 -0.09 -31.62
N ASN A 350 -4.84 -1.20 -31.25
CA ASN A 350 -5.11 -2.52 -31.82
C ASN A 350 -6.07 -3.36 -31.00
N ASN A 351 -6.69 -2.80 -29.94
CA ASN A 351 -7.60 -3.49 -29.01
C ASN A 351 -6.99 -4.79 -28.44
N ILE A 352 -5.69 -4.78 -28.13
CA ILE A 352 -4.97 -5.91 -27.54
C ILE A 352 -5.29 -6.01 -26.05
N GLU A 353 -5.51 -7.25 -25.56
CA GLU A 353 -5.75 -7.51 -24.13
C GLU A 353 -4.43 -7.42 -23.35
N LEU A 354 -4.34 -6.51 -22.37
CA LEU A 354 -3.15 -6.30 -21.52
C LEU A 354 -3.25 -6.96 -20.14
N ARG A 355 -4.41 -7.47 -19.73
CA ARG A 355 -4.65 -8.00 -18.37
C ARG A 355 -4.32 -9.49 -18.23
N GLY A 356 -3.82 -10.12 -19.27
CA GLY A 356 -3.37 -11.50 -19.30
C GLY A 356 -3.27 -11.97 -20.75
N ILE A 357 -2.20 -12.69 -21.04
CA ILE A 357 -2.05 -13.32 -22.36
C ILE A 357 -3.00 -14.51 -22.38
N VAL A 358 -4.03 -14.45 -23.21
CA VAL A 358 -4.82 -15.65 -23.55
C VAL A 358 -3.93 -16.48 -24.48
N LEU A 359 -3.22 -17.45 -23.91
CA LEU A 359 -2.53 -18.49 -24.68
C LEU A 359 -3.52 -19.56 -25.12
#